data_f0887d14ad68b1bca273963ac92b959f
#
_entry.id   f0887d14ad68b1bca273963ac92b959f
#
_cell.length_a   1.000
_cell.length_b   1.000
_cell.length_c   1.000
_cell.angle_alpha   90.00
_cell.angle_beta   90.00
_cell.angle_gamma   90.00
#
_symmetry.space_group_name_H-M   'P 1'
#
loop_
_entity.id
_entity.type
_entity.pdbx_description
1 polymer ?
#
loop_
_entity_poly.entity_id
_entity_poly.type
_entity_poly.pdbx_seq_one_letter_code
_entity_poly.pdbx_strand_id
1 'polypeptide(L)'
;MNRQLKEIGAIPITTSIIESLYPELKSADKKVVWLEKNGYIIRLKRGLYVVNPEYSGKTLSNELIANHLYAPSYISMSTALRYYGLIPEAVYTHQSMTLKHSRSFQTPIGNYDYKYIARDAFSVGVRSMHKGEYAFLIASPEKAL
;
A
#
# COMPACT_ATOMS: atom_id res chain seq x y z
N MET A 1 -15.00 2.22 20.07
CA MET A 1 -14.69 2.08 18.65
C MET A 1 -14.29 0.64 18.36
N ASN A 2 -14.36 0.20 17.12
CA ASN A 2 -14.18 -1.21 16.76
C ASN A 2 -12.74 -1.68 16.99
N ARG A 3 -12.56 -2.66 17.89
CA ARG A 3 -11.26 -3.23 18.21
C ARG A 3 -10.63 -3.96 17.01
N GLN A 4 -11.48 -4.60 16.20
CA GLN A 4 -10.99 -5.32 15.01
C GLN A 4 -10.37 -4.39 14.00
N LEU A 5 -10.93 -3.19 13.82
CA LEU A 5 -10.37 -2.17 12.94
C LEU A 5 -8.95 -1.80 13.39
N LYS A 6 -8.77 -1.60 14.68
CA LYS A 6 -7.48 -1.26 15.26
C LYS A 6 -6.45 -2.38 15.07
N GLU A 7 -6.88 -3.63 15.20
CA GLU A 7 -6.01 -4.81 15.09
C GLU A 7 -5.54 -5.07 13.65
N ILE A 8 -6.24 -4.57 12.65
CA ILE A 8 -5.81 -4.68 11.25
C ILE A 8 -4.43 -4.06 11.05
N GLY A 9 -4.15 -2.96 11.75
CA GLY A 9 -2.83 -2.36 11.75
C GLY A 9 -2.49 -1.71 10.42
N ALA A 10 -1.37 -2.12 9.81
CA ALA A 10 -0.82 -1.46 8.62
C ALA A 10 -1.26 -2.07 7.29
N ILE A 11 -2.08 -3.13 7.32
CA ILE A 11 -2.52 -3.81 6.08
C ILE A 11 -3.58 -2.99 5.37
N PRO A 12 -3.40 -2.66 4.07
CA PRO A 12 -4.46 -2.00 3.29
C PRO A 12 -5.71 -2.88 3.20
N ILE A 13 -6.87 -2.26 3.33
CA ILE A 13 -8.15 -2.98 3.35
C ILE A 13 -9.16 -2.34 2.41
N THR A 14 -10.06 -3.19 1.88
CA THR A 14 -11.11 -2.75 0.98
C THR A 14 -12.34 -2.28 1.75
N THR A 15 -13.22 -1.56 1.06
CA THR A 15 -14.52 -1.16 1.61
C THR A 15 -15.29 -2.37 2.15
N SER A 16 -15.29 -3.48 1.41
CA SER A 16 -16.00 -4.71 1.82
C SER A 16 -15.50 -5.25 3.14
N ILE A 17 -14.18 -5.24 3.34
CA ILE A 17 -13.58 -5.71 4.60
C ILE A 17 -14.03 -4.81 5.76
N ILE A 18 -14.00 -3.49 5.56
CA ILE A 18 -14.43 -2.55 6.60
C ILE A 18 -15.91 -2.78 6.95
N GLU A 19 -16.76 -2.92 5.93
CA GLU A 19 -18.19 -3.16 6.15
C GLU A 19 -18.44 -4.46 6.92
N SER A 20 -17.64 -5.49 6.68
CA SER A 20 -17.75 -6.78 7.35
C SER A 20 -17.49 -6.69 8.86
N LEU A 21 -16.81 -5.63 9.32
CA LEU A 21 -16.56 -5.41 10.74
C LEU A 21 -17.78 -4.84 11.48
N TYR A 22 -18.80 -4.44 10.74
CA TYR A 22 -20.02 -3.84 11.30
C TYR A 22 -21.28 -4.58 10.79
N PRO A 23 -21.38 -5.89 11.05
CA PRO A 23 -22.50 -6.69 10.49
C PRO A 23 -23.87 -6.29 11.00
N GLU A 24 -23.93 -5.63 12.16
CA GLU A 24 -25.20 -5.18 12.77
C GLU A 24 -25.76 -3.92 12.12
N LEU A 25 -24.98 -3.22 11.29
CA LEU A 25 -25.41 -1.97 10.66
C LEU A 25 -26.10 -2.22 9.34
N LYS A 26 -27.26 -1.55 9.11
CA LYS A 26 -27.95 -1.62 7.83
C LYS A 26 -27.25 -0.80 6.75
N SER A 27 -26.56 0.26 7.15
CA SER A 27 -25.86 1.18 6.23
C SER A 27 -24.39 1.23 6.56
N ALA A 28 -23.70 0.09 6.40
CA ALA A 28 -22.27 -0.02 6.69
C ALA A 28 -21.45 0.90 5.78
N ASP A 29 -21.93 1.19 4.57
CA ASP A 29 -21.30 2.14 3.65
C ASP A 29 -21.17 3.54 4.27
N LYS A 30 -22.19 3.98 5.00
CA LYS A 30 -22.17 5.26 5.71
C LYS A 30 -21.16 5.27 6.84
N LYS A 31 -20.94 4.11 7.47
CA LYS A 31 -19.94 3.95 8.51
C LYS A 31 -18.53 4.16 7.96
N VAL A 32 -18.26 3.64 6.76
CA VAL A 32 -16.97 3.84 6.08
C VAL A 32 -16.71 5.33 5.85
N VAL A 33 -17.69 6.05 5.34
CA VAL A 33 -17.59 7.50 5.14
C VAL A 33 -17.33 8.23 6.46
N TRP A 34 -18.03 7.83 7.51
CA TRP A 34 -17.87 8.42 8.84
C TRP A 34 -16.45 8.18 9.39
N LEU A 35 -15.94 6.95 9.23
CA LEU A 35 -14.59 6.60 9.69
C LEU A 35 -13.52 7.43 8.99
N GLU A 36 -13.66 7.61 7.69
CA GLU A 36 -12.71 8.45 6.92
C GLU A 36 -12.79 9.90 7.37
N LYS A 37 -14.01 10.44 7.47
CA LYS A 37 -14.23 11.83 7.85
C LYS A 37 -13.69 12.16 9.24
N ASN A 38 -13.76 11.20 10.16
CA ASN A 38 -13.30 11.39 11.53
C ASN A 38 -11.85 10.93 11.77
N GLY A 39 -11.13 10.59 10.70
CA GLY A 39 -9.71 10.32 10.77
C GLY A 39 -9.30 8.94 11.27
N TYR A 40 -10.22 7.98 11.34
CA TYR A 40 -9.89 6.61 11.74
C TYR A 40 -9.26 5.79 10.62
N ILE A 41 -9.66 6.09 9.38
CA ILE A 41 -9.09 5.45 8.19
C ILE A 41 -8.67 6.52 7.19
N ILE A 42 -7.68 6.18 6.35
CA ILE A 42 -7.13 7.06 5.32
C ILE A 42 -7.39 6.41 3.97
N ARG A 43 -8.00 7.15 3.06
CA ARG A 43 -8.30 6.66 1.73
C ARG A 43 -7.07 6.71 0.84
N LEU A 44 -6.71 5.57 0.23
CA LEU A 44 -5.59 5.48 -0.72
C LEU A 44 -6.09 5.68 -2.15
N LYS A 45 -7.22 5.08 -2.47
CA LYS A 45 -7.95 5.24 -3.72
C LYS A 45 -9.38 4.80 -3.46
N ARG A 46 -10.23 4.92 -4.46
CA ARG A 46 -11.63 4.48 -4.34
C ARG A 46 -11.66 3.00 -3.93
N GLY A 47 -12.27 2.75 -2.79
CA GLY A 47 -12.47 1.39 -2.28
C GLY A 47 -11.29 0.78 -1.54
N LEU A 48 -10.20 1.53 -1.33
CA LEU A 48 -9.02 1.01 -0.62
C LEU A 48 -8.56 2.01 0.45
N TYR A 49 -8.36 1.50 1.67
CA TYR A 49 -8.04 2.32 2.84
C TYR A 49 -6.93 1.70 3.67
N VAL A 50 -6.31 2.51 4.51
CA VAL A 50 -5.47 2.04 5.62
C VAL A 50 -6.00 2.63 6.92
N VAL A 51 -5.79 1.91 8.01
CA VAL A 51 -6.16 2.42 9.34
C VAL A 51 -5.14 3.49 9.74
N ASN A 52 -5.62 4.63 10.23
CA ASN A 52 -4.74 5.72 10.64
C ASN A 52 -3.79 5.22 11.73
N PRO A 53 -2.46 5.39 11.55
CA PRO A 53 -1.49 4.93 12.55
C PRO A 53 -1.67 5.58 13.92
N GLU A 54 -2.24 6.78 13.98
CA GLU A 54 -2.55 7.43 15.26
C GLU A 54 -3.59 6.66 16.05
N TYR A 55 -4.50 5.97 15.33
CA TYR A 55 -5.53 5.15 15.97
C TYR A 55 -5.04 3.74 16.25
N SER A 56 -4.38 3.09 15.28
CA SER A 56 -3.93 1.70 15.41
C SER A 56 -2.68 1.56 16.29
N GLY A 57 -1.87 2.61 16.37
CA GLY A 57 -0.58 2.54 17.05
C GLY A 57 0.48 1.80 16.23
N LYS A 58 0.21 1.47 14.98
CA LYS A 58 1.13 0.72 14.11
C LYS A 58 1.61 1.58 12.95
N THR A 59 2.91 1.54 12.68
CA THR A 59 3.54 2.30 11.60
C THR A 59 3.13 1.70 10.24
N LEU A 60 2.75 2.58 9.30
CA LEU A 60 2.42 2.16 7.94
C LEU A 60 3.67 1.75 7.18
N SER A 61 3.52 0.77 6.28
CA SER A 61 4.58 0.34 5.37
C SER A 61 4.27 0.86 3.97
N ASN A 62 5.07 1.79 3.46
CA ASN A 62 4.89 2.31 2.11
C ASN A 62 5.09 1.23 1.06
N GLU A 63 5.97 0.27 1.30
CA GLU A 63 6.23 -0.84 0.40
C GLU A 63 5.00 -1.75 0.29
N LEU A 64 4.38 -2.07 1.41
CA LEU A 64 3.16 -2.88 1.44
C LEU A 64 2.00 -2.15 0.76
N ILE A 65 1.85 -0.86 1.04
CA ILE A 65 0.83 -0.02 0.41
C ILE A 65 1.03 0.00 -1.09
N ALA A 66 2.26 0.21 -1.56
CA ALA A 66 2.56 0.25 -2.99
C ALA A 66 2.16 -1.05 -3.68
N ASN A 67 2.44 -2.20 -3.06
CA ASN A 67 2.06 -3.49 -3.64
C ASN A 67 0.54 -3.68 -3.73
N HIS A 68 -0.21 -3.16 -2.76
CA HIS A 68 -1.67 -3.32 -2.69
C HIS A 68 -2.44 -2.29 -3.51
N LEU A 69 -1.89 -1.08 -3.64
CA LEU A 69 -2.59 0.03 -4.28
C LEU A 69 -2.88 -0.24 -5.77
N TYR A 70 -1.98 -0.92 -6.45
CA TYR A 70 -2.14 -1.23 -7.87
C TYR A 70 -1.45 -2.56 -8.20
N ALA A 71 -2.12 -3.65 -7.90
CA ALA A 71 -1.56 -5.00 -8.05
C ALA A 71 -1.90 -5.58 -9.43
N PRO A 72 -1.08 -6.48 -9.99
CA PRO A 72 0.21 -6.91 -9.43
C PRO A 72 1.32 -5.91 -9.70
N SER A 73 2.19 -5.73 -8.72
CA SER A 73 3.30 -4.78 -8.83
C SER A 73 4.42 -5.13 -7.85
N TYR A 74 5.60 -4.56 -8.08
CA TYR A 74 6.72 -4.68 -7.15
C TYR A 74 7.48 -3.35 -7.09
N ILE A 75 8.08 -3.07 -5.93
CA ILE A 75 8.91 -1.88 -5.73
C ILE A 75 10.14 -1.96 -6.64
N SER A 76 10.47 -0.88 -7.32
CA SER A 76 11.59 -0.86 -8.25
C SER A 76 12.23 0.53 -8.32
N MET A 77 13.18 0.68 -9.25
CA MET A 77 13.84 1.96 -9.59
C MET A 77 14.47 2.61 -8.35
N SER A 78 14.41 3.93 -8.23
CA SER A 78 15.03 4.65 -7.11
C SER A 78 14.50 4.24 -5.75
N THR A 79 13.24 3.87 -5.66
CA THR A 79 12.64 3.41 -4.40
C THR A 79 13.30 2.12 -3.92
N ALA A 80 13.49 1.15 -4.82
CA ALA A 80 14.19 -0.09 -4.47
C ALA A 80 15.65 0.17 -4.13
N LEU A 81 16.33 0.99 -4.92
CA LEU A 81 17.74 1.33 -4.67
C LEU A 81 17.91 2.01 -3.32
N ARG A 82 16.98 2.91 -2.95
CA ARG A 82 17.00 3.56 -1.64
C ARG A 82 16.77 2.55 -0.52
N TYR A 83 15.86 1.59 -0.72
CA TYR A 83 15.60 0.54 0.26
C TYR A 83 16.85 -0.27 0.56
N TYR A 84 17.65 -0.60 -0.48
CA TYR A 84 18.91 -1.32 -0.32
C TYR A 84 20.07 -0.44 0.15
N GLY A 85 19.86 0.88 0.29
CA GLY A 85 20.87 1.80 0.72
C GLY A 85 21.90 2.15 -0.35
N LEU A 86 21.57 1.90 -1.64
CA LEU A 86 22.49 2.13 -2.75
C LEU A 86 22.52 3.58 -3.23
N ILE A 87 21.50 4.37 -2.90
CA ILE A 87 21.46 5.81 -3.17
C ILE A 87 21.12 6.54 -1.87
N PRO A 88 21.75 7.71 -1.62
CA PRO A 88 21.53 8.44 -0.37
C PRO A 88 20.32 9.36 -0.40
N GLU A 89 19.82 9.72 -1.59
CA GLU A 89 18.72 10.68 -1.72
C GLU A 89 17.43 10.14 -1.13
N ALA A 90 16.65 11.04 -0.51
CA ALA A 90 15.32 10.70 -0.07
C ALA A 90 14.41 10.46 -1.28
N VAL A 91 13.52 9.47 -1.17
CA VAL A 91 12.55 9.15 -2.22
C VAL A 91 11.19 9.67 -1.77
N TYR A 92 10.67 10.67 -2.49
CA TYR A 92 9.37 11.28 -2.18
C TYR A 92 8.22 10.57 -2.89
N THR A 93 8.49 9.98 -4.05
CA THR A 93 7.52 9.21 -4.82
C THR A 93 7.96 7.77 -4.82
N HIS A 94 7.06 6.86 -4.41
CA HIS A 94 7.34 5.43 -4.39
C HIS A 94 7.12 4.85 -5.77
N GLN A 95 8.17 4.26 -6.36
CA GLN A 95 8.18 3.77 -7.73
C GLN A 95 8.03 2.25 -7.76
N SER A 96 7.16 1.77 -8.66
CA SER A 96 6.88 0.34 -8.83
C SER A 96 6.72 0.01 -10.30
N MET A 97 6.90 -1.27 -10.64
CA MET A 97 6.60 -1.81 -11.96
C MET A 97 5.32 -2.63 -11.86
N THR A 98 4.53 -2.62 -12.92
CA THR A 98 3.23 -3.30 -12.95
C THR A 98 2.98 -3.95 -14.30
N LEU A 99 2.11 -4.98 -14.31
CA LEU A 99 1.62 -5.59 -15.55
C LEU A 99 0.49 -4.77 -16.19
N LYS A 100 -0.04 -3.80 -15.48
CA LYS A 100 -1.13 -2.93 -15.95
C LYS A 100 -0.57 -1.70 -16.63
N HIS A 101 -1.48 -0.83 -17.12
CA HIS A 101 -1.08 0.45 -17.69
C HIS A 101 -0.36 1.32 -16.66
N SER A 102 0.63 2.10 -17.12
CA SER A 102 1.32 3.04 -16.26
C SER A 102 0.33 4.02 -15.63
N ARG A 103 0.51 4.32 -14.34
CA ARG A 103 -0.42 5.14 -13.59
C ARG A 103 0.25 5.75 -12.37
N SER A 104 -0.21 6.92 -11.96
CA SER A 104 0.25 7.59 -10.73
C SER A 104 -0.91 7.78 -9.78
N PHE A 105 -0.62 7.65 -8.48
CA PHE A 105 -1.60 7.88 -7.42
C PHE A 105 -1.05 8.92 -6.45
N GLN A 106 -1.89 9.91 -6.10
CA GLN A 106 -1.60 10.87 -5.05
C GLN A 106 -2.51 10.56 -3.88
N THR A 107 -1.90 10.30 -2.72
CA THR A 107 -2.65 9.96 -1.50
C THR A 107 -2.27 10.91 -0.38
N PRO A 108 -3.07 10.99 0.71
CA PRO A 108 -2.72 11.82 1.85
C PRO A 108 -1.39 11.44 2.53
N ILE A 109 -0.88 10.23 2.28
CA ILE A 109 0.32 9.73 2.93
C ILE A 109 1.52 9.62 1.99
N GLY A 110 1.37 9.94 0.71
CA GLY A 110 2.48 9.92 -0.26
C GLY A 110 2.03 9.68 -1.68
N ASN A 111 2.96 9.76 -2.60
CA ASN A 111 2.73 9.57 -4.02
C ASN A 111 3.30 8.22 -4.46
N TYR A 112 2.60 7.56 -5.39
CA TYR A 112 2.97 6.23 -5.88
C TYR A 112 2.89 6.20 -7.39
N ASP A 113 4.01 5.91 -8.05
CA ASP A 113 4.11 5.82 -9.51
C ASP A 113 4.28 4.37 -9.93
N TYR A 114 3.53 3.97 -10.96
CA TYR A 114 3.57 2.62 -11.51
C TYR A 114 3.90 2.71 -13.00
N LYS A 115 4.90 1.93 -13.43
CA LYS A 115 5.28 1.84 -14.83
C LYS A 115 5.03 0.43 -15.35
N TYR A 116 4.49 0.35 -16.56
CA TYR A 116 4.22 -0.93 -17.22
C TYR A 116 5.50 -1.67 -17.52
N ILE A 117 5.50 -2.98 -17.28
CA ILE A 117 6.56 -3.90 -17.70
C ILE A 117 5.92 -5.12 -18.34
N ALA A 118 6.56 -5.66 -19.39
CA ALA A 118 6.06 -6.83 -20.09
C ALA A 118 6.00 -8.07 -19.17
N ARG A 119 5.03 -8.95 -19.42
CA ARG A 119 4.77 -10.12 -18.58
C ARG A 119 5.99 -11.03 -18.42
N ASP A 120 6.74 -11.26 -19.50
CA ASP A 120 7.91 -12.13 -19.48
C ASP A 120 9.07 -11.56 -18.66
N ALA A 121 9.13 -10.24 -18.50
CA ALA A 121 10.15 -9.57 -17.70
C ALA A 121 9.71 -9.32 -16.25
N PHE A 122 8.42 -9.43 -15.95
CA PHE A 122 7.85 -9.03 -14.66
C PHE A 122 8.45 -9.79 -13.48
N SER A 123 8.47 -11.11 -13.54
CA SER A 123 8.84 -11.93 -12.39
C SER A 123 10.35 -12.14 -12.20
N VAL A 124 11.16 -11.82 -13.23
CA VAL A 124 12.60 -12.03 -13.15
C VAL A 124 13.23 -11.03 -12.18
N GLY A 125 13.95 -11.54 -11.16
CA GLY A 125 14.65 -10.70 -10.19
C GLY A 125 13.75 -10.01 -9.19
N VAL A 126 12.51 -10.47 -9.00
CA VAL A 126 11.61 -9.96 -7.96
C VAL A 126 11.77 -10.80 -6.71
N ARG A 127 11.87 -10.14 -5.56
CA ARG A 127 12.04 -10.79 -4.26
C ARG A 127 10.87 -10.47 -3.34
N SER A 128 10.58 -11.41 -2.42
CA SER A 128 9.67 -11.15 -1.31
C SER A 128 10.51 -10.81 -0.09
N MET A 129 10.29 -9.63 0.46
CA MET A 129 11.01 -9.15 1.64
C MET A 129 10.04 -8.99 2.81
N HIS A 130 10.54 -9.24 4.01
CA HIS A 130 9.76 -9.13 5.23
C HIS A 130 10.19 -7.89 6.02
N LYS A 131 9.21 -7.15 6.53
CA LYS A 131 9.42 -6.03 7.43
C LYS A 131 8.43 -6.19 8.58
N GLY A 132 8.92 -6.66 9.73
CA GLY A 132 8.05 -7.04 10.83
C GLY A 132 7.15 -8.21 10.44
N GLU A 133 5.84 -8.03 10.56
CA GLU A 133 4.84 -9.06 10.27
C GLU A 133 4.42 -9.11 8.79
N TYR A 134 4.89 -8.15 7.99
CA TYR A 134 4.41 -7.98 6.62
C TYR A 134 5.46 -8.35 5.60
N ALA A 135 4.99 -8.86 4.45
CA ALA A 135 5.84 -9.16 3.31
C ALA A 135 5.44 -8.27 2.13
N PHE A 136 6.42 -7.86 1.32
CA PHE A 136 6.17 -7.08 0.12
C PHE A 136 7.12 -7.53 -1.00
N LEU A 137 6.72 -7.22 -2.24
CA LEU A 137 7.51 -7.56 -3.42
C LEU A 137 8.39 -6.38 -3.82
N ILE A 138 9.66 -6.66 -4.08
CA ILE A 138 10.64 -5.65 -4.46
C ILE A 138 11.61 -6.22 -5.49
N ALA A 139 12.07 -5.38 -6.43
CA ALA A 139 13.10 -5.79 -7.37
C ALA A 139 14.42 -6.04 -6.66
N SER A 140 15.21 -6.99 -7.17
CA SER A 140 16.59 -7.14 -6.72
C SER A 140 17.38 -5.87 -7.08
N PRO A 141 18.55 -5.62 -6.44
CA PRO A 141 19.34 -4.43 -6.79
C PRO A 141 19.70 -4.36 -8.28
N GLU A 142 20.03 -5.50 -8.88
CA GLU A 142 20.39 -5.56 -10.30
C GLU A 142 19.20 -5.21 -11.20
N LYS A 143 18.01 -5.70 -10.86
CA LYS A 143 16.79 -5.43 -11.63
C LYS A 143 16.36 -3.96 -11.52
N ALA A 144 16.60 -3.33 -10.36
CA ALA A 144 16.20 -1.95 -10.10
C ALA A 144 17.08 -0.91 -10.82
N LEU A 145 18.28 -1.31 -11.22
CA LEU A 145 19.21 -0.43 -11.91
C LEU A 145 18.79 -0.07 -13.34
#